data_7b52ce0cf1cb09ef77b5144589459d42
#
_entry.id   7b52ce0cf1cb09ef77b5144589459d42
#
_cell.length_a   1.000
_cell.length_b   1.000
_cell.length_c   1.000
_cell.angle_alpha   90.00
_cell.angle_beta   90.00
_cell.angle_gamma   90.00
#
_symmetry.space_group_name_H-M   'P 1'
#
loop_
_entity.id
_entity.type
_entity.pdbx_description
1 polymer ?
#
loop_
_entity_poly.entity_id
_entity_poly.type
_entity_poly.pdbx_seq_one_letter_code
_entity_poly.pdbx_strand_id
1 'polypeptide(L)'
;SDEKDPILLRKVCDELGIILSRKSKERRDLPFNKNPHMAGIPTHCSDRFLETLQKKGYYIIIVEQTGPAATGGFIREVTQIITPGTILKLHDSDSNYLMNIYISEHIDKYNKDFLYYAISVIDVTTGKIYLYDDMNVYNFIHSHLPNEILFYNLSKISLEDIINDLNLHNISHKEFKSFNKELLKNSYENEFFKKVYNIKSQLESTDYLGIAMYKDSIVSLILLLQYVHELMPSLIENIDEPIMWSNEDVLELRNNTLYQLNIISNNSIDTNSNVSCLLDIICKTDTAMGKREFKNQILNPIINVEKLENIYDF
;
A
#
# COMPACT_ATOMS: atom_id res chain seq x y z
N SER A 1 -1.62 14.63 -22.61
CA SER A 1 -0.15 14.60 -22.58
C SER A 1 0.36 15.98 -22.93
N ASP A 2 0.74 16.71 -21.91
CA ASP A 2 1.29 18.04 -22.03
C ASP A 2 2.65 18.01 -22.76
N GLU A 3 2.92 19.04 -23.54
CA GLU A 3 4.18 19.29 -24.25
C GLU A 3 5.42 19.29 -23.33
N LYS A 4 5.23 19.13 -22.03
CA LYS A 4 6.27 19.28 -21.00
C LYS A 4 7.11 18.05 -20.75
N ASP A 5 6.69 16.84 -21.21
CA ASP A 5 7.46 15.65 -20.87
C ASP A 5 7.53 14.54 -21.95
N PRO A 6 8.13 14.83 -23.13
CA PRO A 6 8.48 13.78 -24.08
C PRO A 6 9.53 12.81 -23.53
N ILE A 7 10.27 13.20 -22.47
CA ILE A 7 11.30 12.42 -21.79
C ILE A 7 10.65 11.30 -21.01
N LEU A 8 9.58 11.56 -20.26
CA LEU A 8 8.87 10.55 -19.48
C LEU A 8 8.26 9.47 -20.36
N LEU A 9 7.56 9.87 -21.46
CA LEU A 9 6.96 8.91 -22.38
C LEU A 9 8.02 8.01 -23.03
N ARG A 10 9.18 8.57 -23.41
CA ARG A 10 10.30 7.80 -23.97
C ARG A 10 10.85 6.82 -22.93
N LYS A 11 11.09 7.28 -21.72
CA LYS A 11 11.56 6.45 -20.62
C LYS A 11 10.60 5.27 -20.37
N VAL A 12 9.30 5.52 -20.28
CA VAL A 12 8.28 4.48 -20.12
C VAL A 12 8.29 3.49 -21.29
N CYS A 13 8.42 3.97 -22.53
CA CYS A 13 8.50 3.09 -23.69
C CYS A 13 9.74 2.19 -23.68
N ASP A 14 10.89 2.75 -23.31
CA ASP A 14 12.14 2.00 -23.19
C ASP A 14 12.07 0.93 -22.09
N GLU A 15 11.46 1.29 -20.95
CA GLU A 15 11.23 0.39 -19.81
C GLU A 15 10.27 -0.76 -20.12
N LEU A 16 9.28 -0.52 -20.96
CA LEU A 16 8.29 -1.53 -21.37
C LEU A 16 8.70 -2.29 -22.64
N GLY A 17 9.79 -1.89 -23.28
CA GLY A 17 10.23 -2.46 -24.58
C GLY A 17 9.25 -2.18 -25.73
N ILE A 18 8.50 -1.06 -25.66
CA ILE A 18 7.52 -0.66 -26.68
C ILE A 18 8.07 0.44 -27.58
N ILE A 19 7.64 0.39 -28.85
CA ILE A 19 8.10 1.37 -29.87
C ILE A 19 7.34 2.68 -29.71
N LEU A 20 8.08 3.76 -29.49
CA LEU A 20 7.55 5.11 -29.54
C LEU A 20 7.33 5.53 -31.00
N SER A 21 6.11 5.87 -31.35
CA SER A 21 5.73 6.30 -32.68
C SER A 21 5.08 7.68 -32.67
N ARG A 22 4.84 8.26 -33.82
CA ARG A 22 4.00 9.44 -33.99
C ARG A 22 2.57 9.01 -34.34
N LYS A 23 1.57 9.80 -33.94
CA LYS A 23 0.14 9.53 -34.19
C LYS A 23 -0.15 9.32 -35.67
N SER A 24 0.48 10.10 -36.56
CA SER A 24 0.42 9.91 -38.01
C SER A 24 1.81 9.66 -38.57
N LYS A 25 2.01 8.52 -39.24
CA LYS A 25 3.26 8.16 -39.90
C LYS A 25 3.54 9.03 -41.15
N GLU A 26 2.51 9.50 -41.81
CA GLU A 26 2.58 10.30 -43.03
C GLU A 26 2.92 11.78 -42.79
N ARG A 27 2.73 12.25 -41.54
CA ARG A 27 2.92 13.65 -41.15
C ARG A 27 4.06 13.83 -40.13
N ARG A 28 5.17 13.17 -40.39
CA ARG A 28 6.33 13.16 -39.44
C ARG A 28 6.95 14.55 -39.26
N ASP A 29 6.86 15.40 -40.28
CA ASP A 29 7.44 16.75 -40.29
C ASP A 29 6.61 17.81 -39.52
N LEU A 30 5.41 17.45 -39.07
CA LEU A 30 4.59 18.37 -38.28
C LEU A 30 5.12 18.51 -36.84
N PRO A 31 5.02 19.73 -36.27
CA PRO A 31 5.39 19.97 -34.89
C PRO A 31 4.58 19.09 -33.94
N PHE A 32 5.11 18.90 -32.72
CA PHE A 32 4.59 17.98 -31.72
C PHE A 32 3.11 18.20 -31.38
N ASN A 33 2.67 19.45 -31.28
CA ASN A 33 1.27 19.82 -31.00
C ASN A 33 0.27 19.34 -32.08
N LYS A 34 0.74 19.16 -33.33
CA LYS A 34 -0.11 18.70 -34.47
C LYS A 34 0.03 17.19 -34.72
N ASN A 35 1.15 16.59 -34.32
CA ASN A 35 1.41 15.16 -34.47
C ASN A 35 2.18 14.62 -33.27
N PRO A 36 1.50 14.43 -32.12
CA PRO A 36 2.12 14.01 -30.86
C PRO A 36 2.73 12.61 -30.93
N HIS A 37 3.68 12.36 -30.04
CA HIS A 37 4.18 11.00 -29.81
C HIS A 37 3.07 10.13 -29.23
N MET A 38 3.08 8.88 -29.62
CA MET A 38 2.12 7.88 -29.18
C MET A 38 2.80 6.54 -29.05
N ALA A 39 2.48 5.82 -28.00
CA ALA A 39 2.80 4.43 -27.82
C ALA A 39 1.51 3.66 -27.57
N GLY A 40 1.46 2.41 -27.97
CA GLY A 40 0.28 1.57 -27.78
C GLY A 40 0.66 0.17 -27.42
N ILE A 41 -0.17 -0.45 -26.61
CA ILE A 41 -0.10 -1.85 -26.20
C ILE A 41 -1.40 -2.54 -26.59
N PRO A 42 -1.37 -3.83 -26.97
CA PRO A 42 -2.58 -4.60 -27.19
C PRO A 42 -3.38 -4.71 -25.89
N THR A 43 -4.69 -4.54 -25.95
CA THR A 43 -5.57 -4.59 -24.75
C THR A 43 -5.51 -5.92 -24.00
N HIS A 44 -5.34 -7.04 -24.72
CA HIS A 44 -5.21 -8.36 -24.09
C HIS A 44 -3.87 -8.58 -23.33
N CYS A 45 -2.90 -7.69 -23.52
CA CYS A 45 -1.62 -7.72 -22.81
C CYS A 45 -1.49 -6.59 -21.79
N SER A 46 -2.54 -5.77 -21.58
CA SER A 46 -2.50 -4.59 -20.72
C SER A 46 -1.98 -4.92 -19.32
N ASP A 47 -2.48 -5.99 -18.72
CA ASP A 47 -2.18 -6.37 -17.33
C ASP A 47 -0.68 -6.57 -17.08
N ARG A 48 0.01 -7.23 -18.01
CA ARG A 48 1.46 -7.42 -17.92
C ARG A 48 2.24 -6.11 -17.93
N PHE A 49 1.80 -5.16 -18.77
CA PHE A 49 2.47 -3.85 -18.85
C PHE A 49 2.14 -2.97 -17.64
N LEU A 50 0.89 -3.02 -17.16
CA LEU A 50 0.47 -2.34 -15.94
C LEU A 50 1.27 -2.85 -14.73
N GLU A 51 1.42 -4.17 -14.60
CA GLU A 51 2.22 -4.78 -13.55
C GLU A 51 3.70 -4.34 -13.60
N THR A 52 4.28 -4.28 -14.80
CA THR A 52 5.68 -3.85 -14.96
C THR A 52 5.87 -2.39 -14.52
N LEU A 53 4.96 -1.50 -14.90
CA LEU A 53 5.01 -0.09 -14.52
C LEU A 53 4.83 0.10 -13.02
N GLN A 54 3.94 -0.69 -12.43
CA GLN A 54 3.67 -0.63 -11.01
C GLN A 54 4.87 -1.10 -10.17
N LYS A 55 5.51 -2.22 -10.53
CA LYS A 55 6.74 -2.70 -9.87
C LYS A 55 7.85 -1.64 -9.88
N LYS A 56 7.78 -0.70 -10.83
CA LYS A 56 8.67 0.46 -10.91
C LYS A 56 8.15 1.70 -10.17
N GLY A 57 7.06 1.59 -9.42
CA GLY A 57 6.50 2.66 -8.60
C GLY A 57 5.68 3.70 -9.36
N TYR A 58 5.25 3.44 -10.60
CA TYR A 58 4.40 4.38 -11.33
C TYR A 58 2.96 4.36 -10.83
N TYR A 59 2.36 5.56 -10.74
CA TYR A 59 0.92 5.74 -10.59
C TYR A 59 0.28 5.73 -11.98
N ILE A 60 -0.73 4.89 -12.19
CA ILE A 60 -1.34 4.66 -13.50
C ILE A 60 -2.80 5.06 -13.43
N ILE A 61 -3.22 5.92 -14.35
CA ILE A 61 -4.62 6.35 -14.49
C ILE A 61 -5.16 5.78 -15.78
N ILE A 62 -6.17 4.93 -15.69
CA ILE A 62 -6.87 4.34 -16.84
C ILE A 62 -8.06 5.22 -17.17
N VAL A 63 -8.10 5.67 -18.43
CA VAL A 63 -9.17 6.50 -18.96
C VAL A 63 -9.80 5.77 -20.13
N GLU A 64 -11.08 5.46 -20.02
CA GLU A 64 -11.82 4.72 -21.03
C GLU A 64 -12.85 5.62 -21.75
N GLN A 65 -13.30 5.15 -22.90
CA GLN A 65 -14.37 5.79 -23.66
C GLN A 65 -15.70 5.14 -23.26
N THR A 66 -16.54 5.89 -22.56
CA THR A 66 -17.79 5.39 -21.96
C THR A 66 -19.03 5.60 -22.85
N GLY A 67 -18.93 6.43 -23.88
CA GLY A 67 -20.06 6.65 -24.79
C GLY A 67 -19.83 7.76 -25.80
N PRO A 68 -20.78 7.96 -26.73
CA PRO A 68 -20.74 9.06 -27.66
C PRO A 68 -21.06 10.38 -26.95
N ALA A 69 -20.28 11.44 -27.25
CA ALA A 69 -20.56 12.77 -26.73
C ALA A 69 -21.66 13.46 -27.58
N ALA A 70 -22.50 14.26 -26.95
CA ALA A 70 -23.58 15.00 -27.62
C ALA A 70 -23.08 15.98 -28.72
N THR A 71 -21.83 16.42 -28.64
CA THR A 71 -21.19 17.36 -29.59
C THR A 71 -20.36 16.65 -30.68
N GLY A 72 -20.46 15.32 -30.79
CA GLY A 72 -19.60 14.51 -31.68
C GLY A 72 -18.26 14.16 -31.02
N GLY A 73 -17.92 12.88 -31.02
CA GLY A 73 -16.75 12.33 -30.35
C GLY A 73 -17.14 11.35 -29.24
N PHE A 74 -16.22 11.06 -28.32
CA PHE A 74 -16.43 10.11 -27.22
C PHE A 74 -16.22 10.79 -25.88
N ILE A 75 -17.08 10.48 -24.92
CA ILE A 75 -16.88 10.81 -23.50
C ILE A 75 -15.75 9.95 -22.99
N ARG A 76 -14.85 10.55 -22.21
CA ARG A 76 -13.72 9.85 -21.58
C ARG A 76 -13.80 10.07 -20.08
N GLU A 77 -13.77 8.97 -19.35
CA GLU A 77 -13.86 8.98 -17.89
C GLU A 77 -12.71 8.18 -17.30
N VAL A 78 -12.26 8.59 -16.12
CA VAL A 78 -11.30 7.81 -15.34
C VAL A 78 -12.03 6.61 -14.78
N THR A 79 -11.66 5.41 -15.23
CA THR A 79 -12.29 4.16 -14.79
C THR A 79 -11.52 3.51 -13.67
N GLN A 80 -10.19 3.71 -13.63
CA GLN A 80 -9.37 3.11 -12.61
C GLN A 80 -8.11 3.94 -12.34
N ILE A 81 -7.73 4.02 -11.07
CA ILE A 81 -6.45 4.55 -10.62
C ILE A 81 -5.70 3.42 -9.93
N ILE A 82 -4.52 3.08 -10.46
CA ILE A 82 -3.68 2.00 -9.96
C ILE A 82 -2.46 2.61 -9.29
N THR A 83 -2.23 2.27 -8.03
CA THR A 83 -1.06 2.68 -7.25
C THR A 83 -0.22 1.45 -6.87
N PRO A 84 1.02 1.60 -6.39
CA PRO A 84 1.82 0.45 -5.93
C PRO A 84 1.12 -0.40 -4.87
N GLY A 85 0.32 0.22 -3.99
CA GLY A 85 -0.42 -0.44 -2.91
C GLY A 85 -1.80 -1.00 -3.29
N THR A 86 -2.36 -0.68 -4.47
CA THR A 86 -3.77 -0.97 -4.78
C THR A 86 -4.00 -2.01 -5.89
N ILE A 87 -3.00 -2.78 -6.29
CA ILE A 87 -3.23 -3.85 -7.28
C ILE A 87 -3.73 -5.14 -6.66
N LEU A 88 -4.85 -5.60 -7.17
CA LEU A 88 -5.31 -6.97 -7.04
C LEU A 88 -4.61 -7.84 -8.09
N LYS A 89 -3.50 -8.45 -7.73
CA LYS A 89 -2.86 -9.45 -8.59
C LYS A 89 -3.61 -10.76 -8.47
N LEU A 90 -4.34 -11.12 -9.50
CA LEU A 90 -5.10 -12.37 -9.57
C LEU A 90 -4.23 -13.64 -9.47
N HIS A 91 -2.92 -13.53 -9.64
CA HIS A 91 -1.99 -14.66 -9.68
C HIS A 91 -0.81 -14.57 -8.70
N ASP A 92 -0.75 -13.53 -7.86
CA ASP A 92 0.37 -13.38 -6.93
C ASP A 92 0.06 -14.03 -5.58
N SER A 93 0.97 -14.88 -5.13
CA SER A 93 0.88 -15.55 -3.84
C SER A 93 1.30 -14.66 -2.67
N ASP A 94 1.84 -13.46 -2.96
CA ASP A 94 2.31 -12.53 -1.94
C ASP A 94 1.20 -11.58 -1.48
N SER A 95 1.28 -11.15 -0.22
CA SER A 95 0.43 -10.09 0.33
C SER A 95 0.78 -8.76 -0.33
N ASN A 96 -0.23 -7.91 -0.52
CA ASN A 96 -0.07 -6.54 -0.99
C ASN A 96 -0.52 -5.58 0.09
N TYR A 97 0.43 -5.10 0.89
CA TYR A 97 0.13 -4.20 2.00
C TYR A 97 0.15 -2.73 1.57
N LEU A 98 -0.98 -2.07 1.82
CA LEU A 98 -1.11 -0.61 1.82
C LEU A 98 -1.17 -0.14 3.26
N MET A 99 -0.28 0.76 3.64
CA MET A 99 -0.12 1.24 5.01
C MET A 99 -0.42 2.73 5.11
N ASN A 100 -1.08 3.14 6.16
CA ASN A 100 -1.23 4.54 6.54
C ASN A 100 -0.54 4.80 7.87
N ILE A 101 0.26 5.85 7.94
CA ILE A 101 0.95 6.31 9.15
C ILE A 101 0.44 7.71 9.49
N TYR A 102 -0.32 7.79 10.57
CA TYR A 102 -0.76 9.04 11.17
C TYR A 102 0.21 9.42 12.28
N ILE A 103 0.79 10.62 12.19
CA ILE A 103 1.85 11.09 13.07
C ILE A 103 1.34 12.30 13.85
N SER A 104 1.33 12.17 15.17
CA SER A 104 0.90 13.20 16.11
C SER A 104 2.00 13.52 17.11
N GLU A 105 1.99 14.75 17.64
CA GLU A 105 2.84 15.16 18.77
C GLU A 105 2.06 14.99 20.07
N HIS A 106 2.60 14.20 20.97
CA HIS A 106 2.06 14.04 22.33
C HIS A 106 3.02 14.64 23.34
N ILE A 107 2.50 15.05 24.50
CA ILE A 107 3.27 15.62 25.58
C ILE A 107 3.30 14.63 26.74
N ASP A 108 4.50 14.24 27.16
CA ASP A 108 4.69 13.35 28.32
C ASP A 108 4.38 14.08 29.63
N LYS A 109 4.24 13.31 30.72
CA LYS A 109 4.05 13.81 32.11
C LYS A 109 5.15 14.80 32.55
N TYR A 110 6.29 14.79 31.90
CA TYR A 110 7.43 15.68 32.14
C TYR A 110 7.49 16.89 31.19
N ASN A 111 6.40 17.21 30.47
CA ASN A 111 6.33 18.26 29.44
C ASN A 111 7.37 18.13 28.32
N LYS A 112 7.71 16.90 27.96
CA LYS A 112 8.54 16.64 26.79
C LYS A 112 7.65 16.24 25.61
N ASP A 113 7.84 16.89 24.49
CA ASP A 113 7.17 16.52 23.23
C ASP A 113 7.81 15.21 22.71
N PHE A 114 6.98 14.29 22.29
CA PHE A 114 7.41 13.08 21.60
C PHE A 114 6.48 12.75 20.43
N LEU A 115 7.03 12.10 19.42
CA LEU A 115 6.25 11.61 18.29
C LEU A 115 5.51 10.33 18.67
N TYR A 116 4.26 10.29 18.30
CA TYR A 116 3.41 9.11 18.40
C TYR A 116 2.91 8.73 17.03
N TYR A 117 3.05 7.46 16.69
CA TYR A 117 2.70 6.92 15.41
C TYR A 117 1.52 5.98 15.55
N ALA A 118 0.45 6.26 14.83
CA ALA A 118 -0.68 5.35 14.71
C ALA A 118 -0.74 4.80 13.28
N ILE A 119 -0.62 3.50 13.17
CA ILE A 119 -0.52 2.81 11.89
C ILE A 119 -1.75 1.95 11.66
N SER A 120 -2.30 2.06 10.48
CA SER A 120 -3.25 1.11 9.92
C SER A 120 -2.69 0.50 8.65
N VAL A 121 -2.80 -0.81 8.51
CA VAL A 121 -2.35 -1.52 7.31
C VAL A 121 -3.44 -2.46 6.83
N ILE A 122 -3.67 -2.49 5.52
CA ILE A 122 -4.59 -3.41 4.88
C ILE A 122 -3.84 -4.29 3.88
N ASP A 123 -4.06 -5.59 3.95
CA ASP A 123 -3.71 -6.49 2.86
C ASP A 123 -4.81 -6.44 1.80
N VAL A 124 -4.54 -5.75 0.72
CA VAL A 124 -5.50 -5.54 -0.38
C VAL A 124 -5.93 -6.85 -1.04
N THR A 125 -5.13 -7.91 -0.90
CA THR A 125 -5.45 -9.22 -1.50
C THR A 125 -6.42 -10.05 -0.67
N THR A 126 -6.43 -9.84 0.65
CA THR A 126 -7.24 -10.65 1.59
C THR A 126 -8.30 -9.83 2.32
N GLY A 127 -8.18 -8.50 2.35
CA GLY A 127 -9.05 -7.62 3.14
C GLY A 127 -8.70 -7.55 4.64
N LYS A 128 -7.64 -8.23 5.09
CA LYS A 128 -7.21 -8.19 6.50
C LYS A 128 -6.64 -6.85 6.88
N ILE A 129 -7.03 -6.36 8.06
CA ILE A 129 -6.61 -5.06 8.58
C ILE A 129 -5.91 -5.25 9.92
N TYR A 130 -4.73 -4.64 10.06
CA TYR A 130 -4.00 -4.58 11.32
C TYR A 130 -3.80 -3.13 11.75
N LEU A 131 -3.92 -2.90 13.04
CA LEU A 131 -3.68 -1.60 13.69
C LEU A 131 -2.53 -1.73 14.67
N TYR A 132 -1.71 -0.71 14.74
CA TYR A 132 -0.64 -0.60 15.70
C TYR A 132 -0.37 0.85 16.05
N ASP A 133 -0.19 1.15 17.32
CA ASP A 133 0.19 2.49 17.76
C ASP A 133 1.25 2.44 18.85
N ASP A 134 2.35 3.15 18.63
CA ASP A 134 3.48 3.25 19.57
C ASP A 134 4.41 4.43 19.16
N MET A 135 5.37 4.72 20.00
CA MET A 135 6.53 5.55 19.69
C MET A 135 7.56 4.80 18.82
N ASN A 136 7.64 3.47 18.93
CA ASN A 136 8.57 2.63 18.18
C ASN A 136 7.81 1.71 17.22
N VAL A 137 7.70 2.14 15.99
CA VAL A 137 6.93 1.43 14.93
C VAL A 137 7.82 0.72 13.91
N TYR A 138 9.13 0.80 14.06
CA TYR A 138 10.09 0.26 13.10
C TYR A 138 9.82 -1.21 12.76
N ASN A 139 9.68 -2.06 13.78
CA ASN A 139 9.48 -3.50 13.57
C ASN A 139 8.16 -3.79 12.88
N PHE A 140 7.08 -3.12 13.27
CA PHE A 140 5.77 -3.30 12.65
C PHE A 140 5.80 -2.99 11.16
N ILE A 141 6.41 -1.88 10.76
CA ILE A 141 6.50 -1.47 9.35
C ILE A 141 7.32 -2.49 8.55
N HIS A 142 8.50 -2.87 9.07
CA HIS A 142 9.41 -3.77 8.35
C HIS A 142 8.97 -5.22 8.35
N SER A 143 8.10 -5.65 9.28
CA SER A 143 7.53 -7.00 9.26
C SER A 143 6.39 -7.14 8.22
N HIS A 144 5.67 -6.06 7.92
CA HIS A 144 4.60 -6.09 6.94
C HIS A 144 5.07 -5.80 5.51
N LEU A 145 6.26 -5.16 5.34
CA LEU A 145 6.83 -4.83 4.03
C LEU A 145 5.82 -4.16 3.08
N PRO A 146 5.29 -2.98 3.42
CA PRO A 146 4.26 -2.33 2.64
C PRO A 146 4.78 -1.93 1.24
N ASN A 147 3.93 -2.07 0.23
CA ASN A 147 4.23 -1.62 -1.13
C ASN A 147 4.00 -0.12 -1.31
N GLU A 148 3.12 0.45 -0.50
CA GLU A 148 2.84 1.89 -0.48
C GLU A 148 2.53 2.36 0.94
N ILE A 149 3.04 3.53 1.31
CA ILE A 149 2.78 4.18 2.59
C ILE A 149 2.14 5.55 2.35
N LEU A 150 1.05 5.79 3.07
CA LEU A 150 0.40 7.10 3.15
C LEU A 150 0.86 7.77 4.45
N PHE A 151 1.31 9.01 4.36
CA PHE A 151 1.73 9.79 5.54
C PHE A 151 0.77 10.93 5.80
N TYR A 152 0.21 10.97 6.99
CA TYR A 152 -0.52 12.12 7.53
C TYR A 152 0.29 12.70 8.69
N ASN A 153 1.18 13.61 8.36
CA ASN A 153 2.10 14.20 9.32
C ASN A 153 1.53 15.51 9.88
N LEU A 154 1.14 15.52 11.15
CA LEU A 154 0.71 16.71 11.91
C LEU A 154 1.81 17.25 12.82
N SER A 155 2.98 16.61 12.84
CA SER A 155 4.11 17.06 13.63
C SER A 155 4.89 18.20 12.95
N LYS A 156 5.81 18.82 13.70
CA LYS A 156 6.72 19.86 13.21
C LYS A 156 7.93 19.28 12.48
N ILE A 157 8.15 17.97 12.60
CA ILE A 157 9.30 17.27 12.00
C ILE A 157 9.05 17.07 10.52
N SER A 158 10.07 17.22 9.71
CA SER A 158 9.95 17.01 8.27
C SER A 158 9.70 15.54 7.95
N LEU A 159 8.94 15.27 6.88
CA LEU A 159 8.71 13.89 6.45
C LEU A 159 10.01 13.19 6.03
N GLU A 160 10.98 13.93 5.48
CA GLU A 160 12.30 13.41 5.09
C GLU A 160 13.07 12.87 6.30
N ASP A 161 13.03 13.56 7.44
CA ASP A 161 13.68 13.10 8.67
C ASP A 161 13.01 11.80 9.18
N ILE A 162 11.68 11.73 9.14
CA ILE A 162 10.93 10.53 9.53
C ILE A 162 11.24 9.34 8.62
N ILE A 163 11.33 9.56 7.32
CA ILE A 163 11.70 8.52 6.33
C ILE A 163 13.12 8.03 6.59
N ASN A 164 14.05 8.93 6.92
CA ASN A 164 15.42 8.57 7.28
C ASN A 164 15.46 7.71 8.56
N ASP A 165 14.78 8.14 9.61
CA ASP A 165 14.76 7.45 10.90
C ASP A 165 14.12 6.06 10.81
N LEU A 166 13.07 5.92 10.01
CA LEU A 166 12.37 4.67 9.80
C LEU A 166 12.95 3.83 8.64
N ASN A 167 13.97 4.33 7.92
CA ASN A 167 14.62 3.67 6.76
C ASN A 167 13.64 3.23 5.66
N LEU A 168 12.78 4.16 5.22
CA LEU A 168 11.69 3.90 4.26
C LEU A 168 11.97 4.41 2.83
N HIS A 169 13.23 4.71 2.48
CA HIS A 169 13.60 5.31 1.18
C HIS A 169 13.17 4.49 -0.04
N ASN A 170 13.11 3.17 0.09
CA ASN A 170 12.82 2.25 -1.02
C ASN A 170 11.34 1.94 -1.18
N ILE A 171 10.48 2.52 -0.34
CA ILE A 171 9.04 2.27 -0.36
C ILE A 171 8.34 3.46 -1.01
N SER A 172 7.41 3.17 -1.91
CA SER A 172 6.57 4.21 -2.51
C SER A 172 5.74 4.89 -1.42
N HIS A 173 5.74 6.22 -1.38
CA HIS A 173 5.00 6.95 -0.34
C HIS A 173 4.32 8.19 -0.89
N LYS A 174 3.25 8.60 -0.20
CA LYS A 174 2.48 9.80 -0.50
C LYS A 174 2.21 10.58 0.78
N GLU A 175 2.51 11.87 0.76
CA GLU A 175 2.26 12.79 1.89
C GLU A 175 0.94 13.52 1.72
N PHE A 176 0.17 13.56 2.79
CA PHE A 176 -1.04 14.38 2.92
C PHE A 176 -0.82 15.40 4.04
N LYS A 177 -0.87 16.69 3.69
CA LYS A 177 -0.62 17.80 4.63
C LYS A 177 -1.85 18.22 5.43
N SER A 178 -3.01 17.76 5.04
CA SER A 178 -4.27 18.08 5.71
C SER A 178 -5.33 17.04 5.41
N PHE A 179 -6.25 16.89 6.32
CA PHE A 179 -7.48 16.11 6.15
C PHE A 179 -8.68 16.85 6.75
N ASN A 180 -9.88 16.41 6.44
CA ASN A 180 -11.08 17.04 6.97
C ASN A 180 -11.19 16.72 8.48
N LYS A 181 -11.16 17.75 9.34
CA LYS A 181 -11.28 17.60 10.79
C LYS A 181 -12.64 17.05 11.26
N GLU A 182 -13.64 17.00 10.38
CA GLU A 182 -14.90 16.35 10.70
C GLU A 182 -14.76 14.85 10.93
N LEU A 183 -13.72 14.24 10.37
CA LEU A 183 -13.37 12.83 10.56
C LEU A 183 -13.06 12.48 12.03
N LEU A 184 -12.67 13.47 12.84
CA LEU A 184 -12.35 13.32 14.26
C LEU A 184 -13.58 13.38 15.18
N LYS A 185 -14.79 13.55 14.62
CA LYS A 185 -16.03 13.59 15.42
C LYS A 185 -16.53 12.17 15.68
N ASN A 186 -16.78 11.82 16.93
CA ASN A 186 -17.33 10.50 17.30
C ASN A 186 -18.59 10.12 16.52
N SER A 187 -19.43 11.10 16.17
CA SER A 187 -20.63 10.84 15.36
C SER A 187 -20.27 10.36 13.95
N TYR A 188 -19.24 10.96 13.33
CA TYR A 188 -18.77 10.54 12.03
C TYR A 188 -18.12 9.15 12.08
N GLU A 189 -17.24 8.92 13.05
CA GLU A 189 -16.57 7.63 13.27
C GLU A 189 -17.62 6.50 13.38
N ASN A 190 -18.64 6.72 14.20
CA ASN A 190 -19.68 5.73 14.42
C ASN A 190 -20.51 5.43 13.17
N GLU A 191 -20.93 6.45 12.42
CA GLU A 191 -21.66 6.28 11.16
C GLU A 191 -20.78 5.62 10.10
N PHE A 192 -19.52 6.03 9.99
CA PHE A 192 -18.56 5.50 9.03
C PHE A 192 -18.35 4.01 9.24
N PHE A 193 -17.98 3.57 10.43
CA PHE A 193 -17.73 2.16 10.70
C PHE A 193 -19.00 1.31 10.66
N LYS A 194 -20.16 1.84 11.08
CA LYS A 194 -21.44 1.15 10.90
C LYS A 194 -21.74 0.86 9.44
N LYS A 195 -21.41 1.79 8.55
CA LYS A 195 -21.61 1.63 7.11
C LYS A 195 -20.59 0.65 6.52
N VAL A 196 -19.31 0.80 6.86
CA VAL A 196 -18.22 -0.02 6.32
C VAL A 196 -18.36 -1.49 6.75
N TYR A 197 -18.56 -1.75 8.03
CA TYR A 197 -18.64 -3.11 8.59
C TYR A 197 -20.08 -3.64 8.73
N ASN A 198 -21.08 -2.90 8.22
CA ASN A 198 -22.50 -3.28 8.30
C ASN A 198 -22.96 -3.62 9.74
N ILE A 199 -22.50 -2.86 10.73
CA ILE A 199 -22.75 -3.10 12.15
C ILE A 199 -24.20 -2.75 12.48
N LYS A 200 -24.96 -3.75 12.94
CA LYS A 200 -26.37 -3.60 13.35
C LYS A 200 -26.55 -3.48 14.87
N SER A 201 -25.46 -3.40 15.61
CA SER A 201 -25.44 -3.29 17.07
C SER A 201 -25.92 -1.91 17.54
N GLN A 202 -26.46 -1.87 18.77
CA GLN A 202 -26.76 -0.62 19.50
C GLN A 202 -25.51 0.00 20.15
N LEU A 203 -24.43 -0.79 20.28
CA LEU A 203 -23.14 -0.30 20.77
C LEU A 203 -22.55 0.74 19.82
N GLU A 204 -21.67 1.59 20.33
CA GLU A 204 -20.81 2.40 19.47
C GLU A 204 -19.95 1.47 18.61
N SER A 205 -19.71 1.85 17.36
CA SER A 205 -19.01 1.00 16.42
C SER A 205 -17.55 0.73 16.81
N THR A 206 -16.91 1.69 17.48
CA THR A 206 -15.54 1.55 18.00
C THR A 206 -15.45 0.57 19.17
N ASP A 207 -16.48 0.53 20.03
CA ASP A 207 -16.59 -0.47 21.10
C ASP A 207 -16.87 -1.86 20.53
N TYR A 208 -17.74 -1.94 19.53
CA TYR A 208 -18.01 -3.21 18.84
C TYR A 208 -16.77 -3.80 18.20
N LEU A 209 -15.94 -2.97 17.57
CA LEU A 209 -14.67 -3.37 16.93
C LEU A 209 -13.52 -3.55 17.94
N GLY A 210 -13.71 -3.24 19.23
CA GLY A 210 -12.68 -3.36 20.27
C GLY A 210 -11.55 -2.33 20.17
N ILE A 211 -11.74 -1.23 19.45
CA ILE A 211 -10.69 -0.22 19.18
C ILE A 211 -10.91 1.12 19.88
N ALA A 212 -11.96 1.27 20.71
CA ALA A 212 -12.35 2.53 21.32
C ALA A 212 -11.25 3.24 22.14
N MET A 213 -10.30 2.49 22.68
CA MET A 213 -9.17 3.02 23.45
C MET A 213 -8.09 3.69 22.60
N TYR A 214 -8.02 3.36 21.29
CA TYR A 214 -6.92 3.70 20.37
C TYR A 214 -7.32 4.83 19.42
N LYS A 215 -7.43 6.06 19.96
CA LYS A 215 -7.97 7.21 19.21
C LYS A 215 -7.21 7.55 17.94
N ASP A 216 -5.89 7.57 17.99
CA ASP A 216 -5.06 7.88 16.82
C ASP A 216 -5.12 6.75 15.78
N SER A 217 -5.20 5.49 16.21
CA SER A 217 -5.41 4.34 15.33
C SER A 217 -6.76 4.38 14.61
N ILE A 218 -7.81 4.85 15.28
CA ILE A 218 -9.14 5.07 14.66
C ILE A 218 -9.02 6.08 13.52
N VAL A 219 -8.35 7.21 13.77
CA VAL A 219 -8.11 8.24 12.74
C VAL A 219 -7.32 7.67 11.57
N SER A 220 -6.23 6.96 11.87
CA SER A 220 -5.41 6.30 10.85
C SER A 220 -6.24 5.33 10.00
N LEU A 221 -7.09 4.51 10.63
CA LEU A 221 -7.96 3.57 9.93
C LEU A 221 -8.98 4.25 9.01
N ILE A 222 -9.63 5.30 9.48
CA ILE A 222 -10.60 6.07 8.67
C ILE A 222 -9.91 6.64 7.43
N LEU A 223 -8.73 7.24 7.59
CA LEU A 223 -7.97 7.83 6.48
C LEU A 223 -7.54 6.76 5.46
N LEU A 224 -7.10 5.59 5.94
CA LEU A 224 -6.77 4.46 5.08
C LEU A 224 -7.97 3.98 4.28
N LEU A 225 -9.10 3.74 4.97
CA LEU A 225 -10.32 3.21 4.33
C LEU A 225 -10.93 4.21 3.35
N GLN A 226 -10.84 5.51 3.61
CA GLN A 226 -11.27 6.53 2.65
C GLN A 226 -10.41 6.49 1.38
N TYR A 227 -9.10 6.39 1.53
CA TYR A 227 -8.20 6.28 0.38
C TYR A 227 -8.47 5.01 -0.44
N VAL A 228 -8.68 3.89 0.24
CA VAL A 228 -9.06 2.63 -0.42
C VAL A 228 -10.42 2.75 -1.11
N HIS A 229 -11.40 3.38 -0.49
CA HIS A 229 -12.72 3.59 -1.10
C HIS A 229 -12.67 4.43 -2.37
N GLU A 230 -11.82 5.46 -2.39
CA GLU A 230 -11.64 6.30 -3.59
C GLU A 230 -11.00 5.55 -4.76
N LEU A 231 -10.08 4.62 -4.48
CA LEU A 231 -9.33 3.89 -5.51
C LEU A 231 -9.96 2.55 -5.87
N MET A 232 -10.50 1.84 -4.90
CA MET A 232 -11.05 0.48 -5.01
C MET A 232 -12.30 0.29 -4.16
N PRO A 233 -13.45 0.86 -4.56
CA PRO A 233 -14.69 0.77 -3.78
C PRO A 233 -15.11 -0.67 -3.48
N SER A 234 -14.87 -1.60 -4.41
CA SER A 234 -15.22 -3.02 -4.26
C SER A 234 -14.46 -3.75 -3.16
N LEU A 235 -13.27 -3.26 -2.78
CA LEU A 235 -12.51 -3.87 -1.70
C LEU A 235 -13.18 -3.62 -0.34
N ILE A 236 -13.78 -2.46 -0.14
CA ILE A 236 -14.44 -2.08 1.12
C ILE A 236 -15.60 -3.02 1.47
N GLU A 237 -16.23 -3.64 0.48
CA GLU A 237 -17.31 -4.59 0.71
C GLU A 237 -16.86 -5.93 1.32
N ASN A 238 -15.56 -6.21 1.25
CA ASN A 238 -14.97 -7.50 1.63
C ASN A 238 -13.79 -7.37 2.58
N ILE A 239 -13.77 -6.36 3.44
CA ILE A 239 -12.73 -6.18 4.45
C ILE A 239 -13.08 -6.88 5.75
N ASP A 240 -12.06 -7.39 6.43
CA ASP A 240 -12.18 -7.98 7.76
C ASP A 240 -12.23 -6.90 8.85
N GLU A 241 -12.73 -7.25 10.03
CA GLU A 241 -12.64 -6.40 11.22
C GLU A 241 -11.17 -6.13 11.58
N PRO A 242 -10.84 -4.91 12.04
CA PRO A 242 -9.46 -4.56 12.36
C PRO A 242 -8.95 -5.32 13.58
N ILE A 243 -7.70 -5.76 13.51
CA ILE A 243 -7.02 -6.48 14.57
C ILE A 243 -5.91 -5.59 15.14
N MET A 244 -5.92 -5.36 16.47
CA MET A 244 -4.80 -4.70 17.15
C MET A 244 -3.60 -5.64 17.18
N TRP A 245 -2.49 -5.18 16.64
CA TRP A 245 -1.23 -5.91 16.66
C TRP A 245 -0.56 -5.79 18.04
N SER A 246 0.01 -6.90 18.53
CA SER A 246 0.81 -6.92 19.75
C SER A 246 2.20 -7.50 19.46
N ASN A 247 3.23 -6.83 19.95
CA ASN A 247 4.63 -7.31 19.85
C ASN A 247 5.02 -8.28 20.98
N GLU A 248 4.12 -8.57 21.94
CA GLU A 248 4.48 -9.31 23.16
C GLU A 248 5.01 -10.73 22.90
N ASP A 249 4.55 -11.37 21.84
CA ASP A 249 4.91 -12.76 21.51
C ASP A 249 5.88 -12.87 20.32
N VAL A 250 6.38 -11.74 19.78
CA VAL A 250 7.17 -11.71 18.54
C VAL A 250 8.58 -11.22 18.80
N LEU A 251 9.58 -11.88 18.21
CA LEU A 251 10.97 -11.45 18.27
C LEU A 251 11.18 -10.17 17.45
N GLU A 252 11.67 -9.13 18.10
CA GLU A 252 12.05 -7.90 17.42
C GLU A 252 13.32 -8.09 16.59
N LEU A 253 13.19 -8.01 15.27
CA LEU A 253 14.31 -8.05 14.33
C LEU A 253 14.70 -6.61 13.94
N ARG A 254 15.74 -6.06 14.57
CA ARG A 254 16.21 -4.68 14.37
C ARG A 254 17.23 -4.57 13.23
N ASN A 255 17.47 -3.33 12.78
CA ASN A 255 18.61 -2.93 11.92
C ASN A 255 18.76 -3.73 10.63
N ASN A 256 17.67 -3.90 9.86
CA ASN A 256 17.71 -4.65 8.60
C ASN A 256 18.19 -6.10 8.73
N THR A 257 18.02 -6.72 9.90
CA THR A 257 18.46 -8.10 10.18
C THR A 257 17.94 -9.08 9.11
N LEU A 258 16.70 -8.93 8.67
CA LEU A 258 16.09 -9.76 7.63
C LEU A 258 16.89 -9.75 6.31
N TYR A 259 17.39 -8.58 5.92
CA TYR A 259 18.22 -8.43 4.71
C TYR A 259 19.67 -8.85 4.95
N GLN A 260 20.24 -8.52 6.12
CA GLN A 260 21.62 -8.88 6.47
C GLN A 260 21.82 -10.40 6.58
N LEU A 261 20.82 -11.11 7.11
CA LEU A 261 20.81 -12.57 7.16
C LEU A 261 20.33 -13.22 5.87
N ASN A 262 20.05 -12.43 4.85
CA ASN A 262 19.50 -12.87 3.58
C ASN A 262 18.25 -13.76 3.71
N ILE A 263 17.41 -13.45 4.70
CA ILE A 263 16.13 -14.14 4.91
C ILE A 263 15.15 -13.77 3.81
N ILE A 264 15.11 -12.47 3.44
CA ILE A 264 14.35 -11.92 2.31
C ILE A 264 15.31 -11.26 1.33
N SER A 265 14.97 -11.29 0.05
CA SER A 265 15.78 -10.67 -1.00
C SER A 265 15.66 -9.15 -0.96
N ASN A 266 16.78 -8.47 -1.20
CA ASN A 266 16.76 -7.05 -1.51
C ASN A 266 16.55 -6.92 -3.03
N ASN A 267 15.46 -6.30 -3.45
CA ASN A 267 15.07 -6.13 -4.87
C ASN A 267 16.10 -5.39 -5.75
N SER A 268 17.20 -4.92 -5.14
CA SER A 268 18.30 -4.22 -5.83
C SER A 268 19.36 -5.16 -6.44
N ILE A 269 19.28 -6.47 -6.18
CA ILE A 269 20.24 -7.44 -6.75
C ILE A 269 19.52 -8.23 -7.83
N ASP A 270 19.74 -7.81 -9.09
CA ASP A 270 19.39 -8.58 -10.30
C ASP A 270 20.21 -9.89 -10.32
N THR A 271 19.76 -10.89 -9.60
CA THR A 271 20.30 -12.24 -9.76
C THR A 271 19.42 -13.00 -10.73
N ASN A 272 20.00 -13.44 -11.85
CA ASN A 272 19.39 -14.38 -12.81
C ASN A 272 19.16 -15.79 -12.19
N SER A 273 19.22 -15.91 -10.88
CA SER A 273 19.03 -17.16 -10.15
C SER A 273 17.59 -17.21 -9.58
N ASN A 274 16.95 -18.38 -9.71
CA ASN A 274 15.64 -18.65 -9.11
C ASN A 274 15.65 -18.67 -7.57
N VAL A 275 16.80 -18.51 -6.95
CA VAL A 275 17.02 -18.52 -5.50
C VAL A 275 17.82 -17.28 -5.13
N SER A 276 17.20 -16.34 -4.45
CA SER A 276 17.85 -15.09 -4.03
C SER A 276 17.98 -14.97 -2.50
N CYS A 277 17.17 -15.69 -1.74
CA CYS A 277 17.14 -15.60 -0.28
C CYS A 277 16.75 -16.93 0.38
N LEU A 278 16.83 -16.98 1.71
CA LEU A 278 16.46 -18.16 2.49
C LEU A 278 15.00 -18.55 2.26
N LEU A 279 14.10 -17.57 2.22
CA LEU A 279 12.68 -17.79 2.00
C LEU A 279 12.40 -18.57 0.70
N ASP A 280 13.13 -18.29 -0.38
CA ASP A 280 12.97 -19.00 -1.65
C ASP A 280 13.32 -20.49 -1.56
N ILE A 281 14.24 -20.84 -0.65
CA ILE A 281 14.72 -22.23 -0.45
C ILE A 281 13.72 -23.02 0.39
N ILE A 282 13.25 -22.43 1.49
CA ILE A 282 12.47 -23.16 2.52
C ILE A 282 10.96 -23.10 2.30
N CYS A 283 10.45 -22.07 1.59
CA CYS A 283 9.03 -21.94 1.27
C CYS A 283 8.64 -22.93 0.19
N LYS A 284 8.12 -24.10 0.58
CA LYS A 284 7.66 -25.17 -0.34
C LYS A 284 6.14 -25.35 -0.28
N THR A 285 5.42 -24.29 0.00
CA THR A 285 3.96 -24.32 0.09
C THR A 285 3.32 -24.26 -1.30
N ASP A 286 2.30 -25.09 -1.54
CA ASP A 286 1.60 -25.20 -2.83
C ASP A 286 0.50 -24.15 -3.00
N THR A 287 0.00 -23.57 -1.90
CA THR A 287 -1.10 -22.61 -1.93
C THR A 287 -0.62 -21.17 -1.65
N ALA A 288 -1.28 -20.18 -2.26
CA ALA A 288 -0.99 -18.76 -2.01
C ALA A 288 -1.21 -18.40 -0.53
N MET A 289 -2.24 -18.96 0.12
CA MET A 289 -2.52 -18.74 1.53
C MET A 289 -1.39 -19.30 2.41
N GLY A 290 -0.95 -20.53 2.15
CA GLY A 290 0.17 -21.15 2.88
C GLY A 290 1.47 -20.38 2.70
N LYS A 291 1.76 -19.89 1.48
CA LYS A 291 2.94 -19.07 1.22
C LYS A 291 2.93 -17.76 2.02
N ARG A 292 1.79 -17.06 2.04
CA ARG A 292 1.63 -15.82 2.82
C ARG A 292 1.81 -16.07 4.32
N GLU A 293 1.17 -17.11 4.86
CA GLU A 293 1.27 -17.44 6.27
C GLU A 293 2.69 -17.86 6.64
N PHE A 294 3.34 -18.70 5.84
CA PHE A 294 4.73 -19.10 6.05
C PHE A 294 5.70 -17.91 6.06
N LYS A 295 5.53 -16.99 5.10
CA LYS A 295 6.29 -15.73 5.05
C LYS A 295 6.05 -14.88 6.29
N ASN A 296 4.80 -14.75 6.73
CA ASN A 296 4.44 -14.00 7.93
C ASN A 296 5.12 -14.58 9.18
N GLN A 297 5.13 -15.90 9.35
CA GLN A 297 5.79 -16.55 10.48
C GLN A 297 7.31 -16.34 10.51
N ILE A 298 7.96 -16.29 9.34
CA ILE A 298 9.40 -16.02 9.26
C ILE A 298 9.72 -14.55 9.54
N LEU A 299 8.88 -13.64 9.10
CA LEU A 299 9.05 -12.19 9.34
C LEU A 299 8.73 -11.82 10.79
N ASN A 300 7.88 -12.58 11.46
CA ASN A 300 7.42 -12.38 12.83
C ASN A 300 7.66 -13.64 13.68
N PRO A 301 8.93 -13.99 13.98
CA PRO A 301 9.24 -15.20 14.72
C PRO A 301 8.63 -15.17 16.12
N ILE A 302 7.90 -16.21 16.48
CA ILE A 302 7.25 -16.34 17.78
C ILE A 302 8.28 -16.68 18.85
N ILE A 303 8.24 -15.99 20.01
CA ILE A 303 9.09 -16.25 21.17
C ILE A 303 8.39 -17.04 22.27
N ASN A 304 7.07 -17.14 22.20
CA ASN A 304 6.28 -17.89 23.18
C ASN A 304 6.46 -19.40 22.99
N VAL A 305 7.08 -20.06 24.00
CA VAL A 305 7.43 -21.49 23.93
C VAL A 305 6.20 -22.39 23.79
N GLU A 306 5.12 -22.11 24.53
CA GLU A 306 3.90 -22.92 24.46
C GLU A 306 3.25 -22.85 23.04
N LYS A 307 3.25 -21.66 22.43
CA LYS A 307 2.75 -21.50 21.06
C LYS A 307 3.64 -22.23 20.05
N LEU A 308 4.96 -22.19 20.24
CA LEU A 308 5.90 -22.90 19.37
C LEU A 308 5.75 -24.42 19.49
N GLU A 309 5.64 -24.96 20.70
CA GLU A 309 5.42 -26.40 20.94
C GLU A 309 4.11 -26.85 20.25
N ASN A 310 3.03 -26.10 20.42
CA ASN A 310 1.77 -26.41 19.74
C ASN A 310 1.87 -26.41 18.21
N ILE A 311 2.73 -25.56 17.62
CA ILE A 311 2.95 -25.54 16.16
C ILE A 311 3.80 -26.75 15.72
N TYR A 312 4.77 -27.17 16.52
CA TYR A 312 5.66 -28.29 16.19
C TYR A 312 5.02 -29.66 16.41
N ASP A 313 3.99 -29.74 17.26
CA ASP A 313 3.26 -31.00 17.55
C ASP A 313 2.19 -31.32 16.47
N PHE A 314 2.00 -30.41 15.49
CA PHE A 314 1.17 -30.61 14.29
C PHE A 314 2.01 -31.10 13.11
#